data_de4ff8db134feaeca82c752c5c4610e3
#
_entry.id   de4ff8db134feaeca82c752c5c4610e3
#
_cell.length_a   1.000
_cell.length_b   1.000
_cell.length_c   1.000
_cell.angle_alpha   90.00
_cell.angle_beta   90.00
_cell.angle_gamma   90.00
#
_symmetry.space_group_name_H-M   'P 1'
#
loop_
_entity.id
_entity.type
_entity.pdbx_description
1 polymer ?
#
loop_
_entity_poly.entity_id
_entity_poly.type
_entity_poly.pdbx_seq_one_letter_code
_entity_poly.pdbx_strand_id
1 'polypeptide(L)'
;DLIHNLNITVTLALLGGTGKVITSPCDKCKGEGTVRGSEVVEIKIPAGVGEGMMLTVTGKGNAARHGGVNGDLQVLIEEEPHPELMRDGNDLIHNLNITVTLALLGGTVEVPTVDGRAKIKIAPGTHAGKVLRLGGKGLPDVNGYGRGDELVVVDITIPSKLNAEEKRFLFDLLDV
;
A
#
# COMPACT_ATOMS: atom_id res chain seq x y z
N ASP A 1 9.16 -4.80 6.89
CA ASP A 1 9.40 -4.90 5.45
C ASP A 1 8.09 -5.25 4.77
N LEU A 2 7.37 -4.22 4.32
CA LEU A 2 6.24 -4.38 3.41
C LEU A 2 6.80 -4.74 2.04
N ILE A 3 7.03 -6.03 1.80
CA ILE A 3 7.34 -6.53 0.46
C ILE A 3 6.01 -6.58 -0.29
N HIS A 4 5.75 -5.55 -1.08
CA HIS A 4 4.66 -5.58 -2.02
C HIS A 4 5.02 -6.56 -3.14
N ASN A 5 4.22 -7.62 -3.29
CA ASN A 5 4.28 -8.48 -4.47
C ASN A 5 3.76 -7.67 -5.65
N LEU A 6 4.68 -7.17 -6.45
CA LEU A 6 4.36 -6.42 -7.66
C LEU A 6 4.04 -7.40 -8.78
N ASN A 7 2.77 -7.49 -9.18
CA ASN A 7 2.39 -8.15 -10.43
C ASN A 7 2.66 -7.20 -11.60
N ILE A 8 3.77 -7.39 -12.30
CA ILE A 8 4.16 -6.56 -13.43
C ILE A 8 3.54 -7.14 -14.71
N THR A 9 2.54 -6.44 -15.27
CA THR A 9 2.03 -6.72 -16.61
C THR A 9 2.73 -5.81 -17.61
N VAL A 10 3.58 -6.38 -18.48
CA VAL A 10 4.32 -5.63 -19.50
C VAL A 10 3.49 -5.55 -20.78
N THR A 11 2.98 -4.37 -21.13
CA THR A 11 2.32 -4.11 -22.41
C THR A 11 3.30 -3.47 -23.39
N LEU A 12 3.48 -4.10 -24.54
CA LEU A 12 4.45 -3.75 -25.58
C LEU A 12 3.90 -2.74 -26.58
N ALA A 13 4.56 -1.59 -26.76
CA ALA A 13 4.29 -0.64 -27.85
C ALA A 13 5.49 -0.52 -28.81
N LEU A 14 5.23 -0.68 -30.10
CA LEU A 14 6.23 -0.65 -31.19
C LEU A 14 6.21 0.72 -31.91
N LEU A 15 7.36 1.39 -32.05
CA LEU A 15 7.58 2.49 -32.97
C LEU A 15 8.85 2.27 -33.81
N GLY A 16 8.75 2.48 -35.13
CA GLY A 16 9.74 2.07 -36.12
C GLY A 16 10.87 3.09 -36.41
N GLY A 17 11.96 2.60 -36.96
CA GLY A 17 13.14 3.36 -37.40
C GLY A 17 13.59 2.98 -38.80
N THR A 18 14.45 3.81 -39.44
CA THR A 18 14.93 3.74 -40.82
C THR A 18 15.96 2.65 -41.05
N GLY A 19 15.85 1.97 -42.18
CA GLY A 19 16.54 0.72 -42.45
C GLY A 19 17.93 0.81 -43.06
N LYS A 20 18.74 -0.26 -42.82
CA LYS A 20 19.90 -0.68 -43.58
C LYS A 20 19.57 -1.98 -44.30
N VAL A 21 20.07 -2.16 -45.55
CA VAL A 21 19.93 -3.42 -46.28
C VAL A 21 20.90 -4.46 -45.71
N ILE A 22 20.38 -5.59 -45.28
CA ILE A 22 21.19 -6.70 -44.74
C ILE A 22 21.43 -7.71 -45.85
N THR A 23 22.68 -7.88 -46.22
CA THR A 23 23.11 -8.81 -47.30
C THR A 23 23.34 -10.24 -46.80
N SER A 24 23.57 -10.43 -45.49
CA SER A 24 23.75 -11.76 -44.88
C SER A 24 22.97 -11.80 -43.57
N PRO A 25 21.72 -12.29 -43.55
CA PRO A 25 20.92 -12.34 -42.34
C PRO A 25 21.47 -13.40 -41.36
N CYS A 26 21.56 -13.03 -40.09
CA CYS A 26 21.90 -13.93 -39.00
C CYS A 26 20.79 -14.99 -38.79
N ASP A 27 21.17 -16.25 -38.57
CA ASP A 27 20.23 -17.37 -38.39
C ASP A 27 19.30 -17.20 -37.17
N LYS A 28 19.74 -16.47 -36.15
CA LYS A 28 18.94 -16.20 -34.92
C LYS A 28 17.96 -15.06 -35.10
N CYS A 29 18.37 -13.94 -35.69
CA CYS A 29 17.53 -12.75 -35.82
C CYS A 29 16.97 -12.52 -37.23
N LYS A 30 17.36 -13.34 -38.22
CA LYS A 30 16.94 -13.25 -39.63
C LYS A 30 17.03 -11.85 -40.25
N GLY A 31 18.00 -11.06 -39.79
CA GLY A 31 18.21 -9.69 -40.24
C GLY A 31 17.49 -8.61 -39.40
N GLU A 32 16.67 -8.97 -38.44
CA GLU A 32 15.97 -7.99 -37.61
C GLU A 32 16.86 -7.31 -36.57
N GLY A 33 18.01 -7.89 -36.23
CA GLY A 33 18.94 -7.36 -35.22
C GLY A 33 18.49 -7.56 -33.78
N THR A 34 17.30 -8.16 -33.57
CA THR A 34 16.71 -8.43 -32.25
C THR A 34 16.38 -9.91 -32.13
N VAL A 35 16.51 -10.44 -30.91
CA VAL A 35 16.13 -11.81 -30.56
C VAL A 35 15.26 -11.75 -29.31
N ARG A 36 14.36 -12.71 -29.15
CA ARG A 36 13.57 -12.84 -27.91
C ARG A 36 14.50 -13.33 -26.80
N GLY A 37 14.44 -12.67 -25.66
CA GLY A 37 15.17 -13.02 -24.45
C GLY A 37 14.41 -12.58 -23.21
N SER A 38 14.87 -13.00 -22.05
CA SER A 38 14.39 -12.53 -20.76
C SER A 38 15.51 -11.74 -20.08
N GLU A 39 15.19 -10.58 -19.55
CA GLU A 39 16.09 -9.74 -18.77
C GLU A 39 15.42 -9.44 -17.43
N VAL A 40 16.19 -9.50 -16.36
CA VAL A 40 15.74 -9.05 -15.04
C VAL A 40 16.01 -7.56 -14.93
N VAL A 41 14.96 -6.77 -14.80
CA VAL A 41 15.06 -5.32 -14.64
C VAL A 41 14.83 -4.97 -13.18
N GLU A 42 15.83 -4.35 -12.56
CA GLU A 42 15.73 -3.83 -11.21
C GLU A 42 15.05 -2.45 -11.24
N ILE A 43 13.93 -2.31 -10.52
CA ILE A 43 13.14 -1.09 -10.50
C ILE A 43 13.14 -0.54 -9.08
N LYS A 44 13.53 0.74 -8.94
CA LYS A 44 13.41 1.45 -7.67
C LYS A 44 12.01 2.05 -7.55
N ILE A 45 11.23 1.53 -6.61
CA ILE A 45 9.90 2.03 -6.31
C ILE A 45 10.02 3.10 -5.22
N PRO A 46 9.63 4.36 -5.48
CA PRO A 46 9.62 5.40 -4.45
C PRO A 46 8.63 5.05 -3.34
N ALA A 47 8.94 5.42 -2.10
CA ALA A 47 7.99 5.27 -1.01
C ALA A 47 6.79 6.21 -1.23
N GLY A 48 5.58 5.72 -0.88
CA GLY A 48 4.35 6.50 -1.01
C GLY A 48 3.63 6.38 -2.35
N VAL A 49 4.20 5.65 -3.35
CA VAL A 49 3.46 5.38 -4.60
C VAL A 49 2.11 4.74 -4.29
N GLY A 50 1.08 5.13 -5.04
CA GLY A 50 -0.28 4.62 -4.90
C GLY A 50 -0.74 3.82 -6.10
N GLU A 51 -1.94 3.27 -5.97
CA GLU A 51 -2.60 2.53 -7.02
C GLU A 51 -2.77 3.37 -8.29
N GLY A 52 -2.58 2.73 -9.44
CA GLY A 52 -2.72 3.37 -10.76
C GLY A 52 -1.56 4.28 -11.16
N MET A 53 -0.56 4.47 -10.31
CA MET A 53 0.64 5.23 -10.70
C MET A 53 1.49 4.44 -11.68
N MET A 54 2.07 5.17 -12.66
CA MET A 54 2.88 4.59 -13.72
C MET A 54 4.33 5.03 -13.54
N LEU A 55 5.23 4.05 -13.39
CA LEU A 55 6.67 4.29 -13.36
C LEU A 55 7.26 4.00 -14.73
N THR A 56 8.05 4.93 -15.26
CA THR A 56 8.74 4.77 -16.55
C THR A 56 10.22 4.47 -16.31
N VAL A 57 10.68 3.34 -16.83
CA VAL A 57 12.12 2.97 -16.80
C VAL A 57 12.67 3.14 -18.20
N THR A 58 13.43 4.21 -18.39
CA THR A 58 13.95 4.61 -19.70
C THR A 58 14.94 3.58 -20.28
N GLY A 59 14.74 3.24 -21.54
CA GLY A 59 15.61 2.34 -22.31
C GLY A 59 15.53 0.86 -21.90
N LYS A 60 14.60 0.48 -21.02
CA LYS A 60 14.37 -0.89 -20.55
C LYS A 60 13.16 -1.58 -21.19
N GLY A 61 12.55 -0.94 -22.16
CA GLY A 61 11.52 -1.55 -23.00
C GLY A 61 12.13 -2.42 -24.10
N ASN A 62 11.38 -2.62 -25.18
CA ASN A 62 11.81 -3.45 -26.29
C ASN A 62 13.07 -2.91 -26.96
N ALA A 63 13.95 -3.84 -27.31
CA ALA A 63 15.09 -3.53 -28.16
C ALA A 63 14.63 -3.02 -29.53
N ALA A 64 15.22 -1.91 -29.97
CA ALA A 64 14.96 -1.38 -31.30
C ALA A 64 15.66 -2.24 -32.36
N ARG A 65 15.00 -2.39 -33.52
CA ARG A 65 15.60 -3.07 -34.68
C ARG A 65 16.77 -2.24 -35.21
N HIS A 66 17.78 -2.94 -35.74
CA HIS A 66 18.92 -2.32 -36.43
C HIS A 66 19.74 -1.36 -35.55
N GLY A 67 19.84 -1.60 -34.24
CA GLY A 67 20.66 -0.79 -33.34
C GLY A 67 20.10 0.58 -33.04
N GLY A 68 18.77 0.75 -33.13
CA GLY A 68 18.08 1.96 -32.70
C GLY A 68 18.05 2.11 -31.18
N VAL A 69 17.39 3.15 -30.70
CA VAL A 69 17.19 3.40 -29.27
C VAL A 69 16.08 2.49 -28.75
N ASN A 70 16.35 1.79 -27.64
CA ASN A 70 15.35 0.95 -26.98
C ASN A 70 14.17 1.81 -26.48
N GLY A 71 12.99 1.20 -26.47
CA GLY A 71 11.82 1.82 -25.86
C GLY A 71 11.91 1.89 -24.34
N ASP A 72 10.93 2.51 -23.72
CA ASP A 72 10.80 2.59 -22.28
C ASP A 72 9.90 1.47 -21.75
N LEU A 73 10.19 1.00 -20.55
CA LEU A 73 9.33 0.09 -19.80
C LEU A 73 8.40 0.91 -18.92
N GLN A 74 7.11 0.70 -19.08
CA GLN A 74 6.09 1.30 -18.22
C GLN A 74 5.61 0.24 -17.22
N VAL A 75 5.66 0.59 -15.95
CA VAL A 75 5.25 -0.26 -14.83
C VAL A 75 4.05 0.38 -14.16
N LEU A 76 2.92 -0.30 -14.22
CA LEU A 76 1.70 0.09 -13.52
C LEU A 76 1.77 -0.47 -12.10
N ILE A 77 1.53 0.39 -11.11
CA ILE A 77 1.47 0.02 -9.70
C ILE A 77 0.04 -0.42 -9.37
N GLU A 78 -0.08 -1.62 -8.82
CA GLU A 78 -1.32 -2.12 -8.22
C GLU A 78 -1.09 -2.28 -6.73
N GLU A 79 -2.03 -1.80 -5.91
CA GLU A 79 -1.93 -1.84 -4.45
C GLU A 79 -2.65 -3.07 -3.91
N GLU A 80 -1.96 -3.85 -3.08
CA GLU A 80 -2.55 -4.98 -2.40
C GLU A 80 -3.19 -4.53 -1.09
N PRO A 81 -4.48 -4.87 -0.82
CA PRO A 81 -5.16 -4.43 0.40
C PRO A 81 -4.49 -5.01 1.65
N HIS A 82 -4.22 -4.14 2.62
CA HIS A 82 -3.69 -4.55 3.92
C HIS A 82 -4.83 -4.96 4.86
N PRO A 83 -4.69 -6.03 5.69
CA PRO A 83 -5.78 -6.54 6.52
C PRO A 83 -6.23 -5.56 7.62
N GLU A 84 -5.37 -4.70 8.12
CA GLU A 84 -5.63 -3.83 9.27
C GLU A 84 -5.59 -2.33 8.95
N LEU A 85 -4.97 -1.95 7.84
CA LEU A 85 -4.77 -0.55 7.46
C LEU A 85 -5.42 -0.29 6.10
N MET A 86 -6.27 0.72 6.03
CA MET A 86 -6.85 1.22 4.79
C MET A 86 -6.17 2.53 4.42
N ARG A 87 -5.86 2.69 3.16
CA ARG A 87 -5.24 3.91 2.63
C ARG A 87 -6.31 4.93 2.24
N ASP A 88 -6.09 6.17 2.63
CA ASP A 88 -6.86 7.34 2.16
C ASP A 88 -5.87 8.44 1.75
N GLY A 89 -5.49 8.45 0.48
CA GLY A 89 -4.43 9.32 -0.02
C GLY A 89 -3.08 9.01 0.63
N ASN A 90 -2.53 9.94 1.41
CA ASN A 90 -1.32 9.75 2.21
C ASN A 90 -1.63 9.37 3.66
N ASP A 91 -2.88 9.44 4.07
CA ASP A 91 -3.32 9.04 5.39
C ASP A 91 -3.66 7.55 5.43
N LEU A 92 -3.65 6.99 6.63
CA LEU A 92 -4.03 5.61 6.90
C LEU A 92 -5.19 5.59 7.87
N ILE A 93 -6.15 4.69 7.63
CA ILE A 93 -7.29 4.47 8.52
C ILE A 93 -7.14 3.09 9.15
N HIS A 94 -7.17 3.03 10.47
CA HIS A 94 -7.18 1.81 11.25
C HIS A 94 -8.46 1.72 12.09
N ASN A 95 -9.23 0.65 11.95
CA ASN A 95 -10.41 0.39 12.79
C ASN A 95 -9.98 -0.38 14.03
N LEU A 96 -9.97 0.31 15.18
CA LEU A 96 -9.57 -0.24 16.47
C LEU A 96 -10.78 -0.71 17.26
N ASN A 97 -10.93 -2.02 17.42
CA ASN A 97 -11.96 -2.61 18.26
C ASN A 97 -11.49 -2.70 19.71
N ILE A 98 -12.18 -1.99 20.62
CA ILE A 98 -11.91 -2.05 22.06
C ILE A 98 -13.10 -2.65 22.83
N THR A 99 -12.82 -3.15 24.01
CA THR A 99 -13.88 -3.63 24.91
C THR A 99 -14.63 -2.48 25.58
N VAL A 100 -15.88 -2.70 25.97
CA VAL A 100 -16.66 -1.72 26.75
C VAL A 100 -15.92 -1.30 28.01
N THR A 101 -15.29 -2.22 28.72
CA THR A 101 -14.52 -1.94 29.94
C THR A 101 -13.38 -0.95 29.66
N LEU A 102 -12.65 -1.14 28.56
CA LEU A 102 -11.57 -0.24 28.18
C LEU A 102 -12.09 1.13 27.74
N ALA A 103 -13.24 1.17 27.07
CA ALA A 103 -13.90 2.43 26.72
C ALA A 103 -14.34 3.24 27.93
N LEU A 104 -14.84 2.58 28.96
CA LEU A 104 -15.31 3.22 30.21
C LEU A 104 -14.16 3.66 31.13
N LEU A 105 -13.22 2.76 31.39
CA LEU A 105 -12.14 2.99 32.35
C LEU A 105 -10.91 3.69 31.73
N GLY A 106 -10.80 3.64 30.42
CA GLY A 106 -9.60 4.07 29.72
C GLY A 106 -8.46 3.04 29.85
N GLY A 107 -7.38 3.31 29.15
CA GLY A 107 -6.21 2.43 29.18
C GLY A 107 -5.24 2.73 28.05
N THR A 108 -4.31 1.82 27.81
CA THR A 108 -3.35 1.92 26.72
C THR A 108 -3.50 0.70 25.80
N VAL A 109 -3.55 0.98 24.51
CA VAL A 109 -3.69 -0.03 23.46
C VAL A 109 -2.52 0.11 22.47
N GLU A 110 -2.08 -1.00 21.91
CA GLU A 110 -1.13 -0.99 20.80
C GLU A 110 -1.89 -1.09 19.48
N VAL A 111 -1.54 -0.23 18.54
CA VAL A 111 -2.07 -0.22 17.17
C VAL A 111 -0.94 -0.48 16.17
N PRO A 112 -1.22 -1.18 15.06
CA PRO A 112 -0.26 -1.35 13.99
C PRO A 112 -0.05 -0.02 13.27
N THR A 113 1.17 0.29 12.90
CA THR A 113 1.54 1.44 12.06
C THR A 113 2.49 0.98 10.96
N VAL A 114 2.73 1.80 9.96
CA VAL A 114 3.71 1.51 8.88
C VAL A 114 5.11 1.24 9.43
N ASP A 115 5.48 1.92 10.51
CA ASP A 115 6.83 1.81 11.11
C ASP A 115 6.91 0.72 12.19
N GLY A 116 5.81 0.00 12.46
CA GLY A 116 5.74 -1.02 13.50
C GLY A 116 4.49 -0.90 14.35
N ARG A 117 4.60 -0.78 15.67
CA ARG A 117 3.47 -0.62 16.59
C ARG A 117 3.59 0.66 17.40
N ALA A 118 2.48 1.36 17.59
CA ALA A 118 2.39 2.55 18.44
C ALA A 118 1.46 2.28 19.63
N LYS A 119 1.80 2.85 20.80
CA LYS A 119 0.95 2.83 21.99
C LYS A 119 0.12 4.09 22.03
N ILE A 120 -1.20 3.93 22.09
CA ILE A 120 -2.14 5.03 22.22
C ILE A 120 -2.88 4.94 23.55
N LYS A 121 -3.19 6.09 24.13
CA LYS A 121 -3.94 6.19 25.37
C LYS A 121 -5.40 6.45 25.05
N ILE A 122 -6.28 5.55 25.47
CA ILE A 122 -7.73 5.71 25.42
C ILE A 122 -8.17 6.43 26.69
N ALA A 123 -8.84 7.55 26.52
CA ALA A 123 -9.40 8.28 27.67
C ALA A 123 -10.63 7.55 28.24
N PRO A 124 -10.89 7.62 29.55
CA PRO A 124 -12.13 7.13 30.12
C PRO A 124 -13.35 7.79 29.46
N GLY A 125 -14.42 7.04 29.26
CA GLY A 125 -15.63 7.54 28.61
C GLY A 125 -15.49 7.79 27.10
N THR A 126 -14.59 7.06 26.43
CA THR A 126 -14.44 7.13 24.98
C THR A 126 -15.63 6.48 24.28
N HIS A 127 -16.26 7.21 23.36
CA HIS A 127 -17.40 6.73 22.57
C HIS A 127 -16.93 6.02 21.29
N ALA A 128 -17.78 5.14 20.76
CA ALA A 128 -17.60 4.56 19.43
C ALA A 128 -17.64 5.67 18.36
N GLY A 129 -16.86 5.49 17.29
CA GLY A 129 -16.70 6.48 16.22
C GLY A 129 -15.72 7.60 16.53
N LYS A 130 -15.10 7.62 17.72
CA LYS A 130 -14.06 8.60 18.02
C LYS A 130 -12.82 8.32 17.20
N VAL A 131 -12.31 9.35 16.53
CA VAL A 131 -11.08 9.28 15.73
C VAL A 131 -9.91 9.81 16.54
N LEU A 132 -8.86 9.01 16.66
CA LEU A 132 -7.60 9.38 17.29
C LEU A 132 -6.55 9.53 16.17
N ARG A 133 -5.90 10.70 16.10
CA ARG A 133 -4.92 11.02 15.08
C ARG A 133 -3.52 10.77 15.60
N LEU A 134 -2.76 9.96 14.87
CA LEU A 134 -1.34 9.74 15.06
C LEU A 134 -0.55 10.53 14.01
N GLY A 135 -0.06 11.70 14.40
CA GLY A 135 0.62 12.60 13.48
C GLY A 135 1.89 11.99 12.89
N GLY A 136 2.04 12.10 11.55
CA GLY A 136 3.20 11.61 10.81
C GLY A 136 3.36 10.10 10.77
N LYS A 137 2.30 9.32 11.05
CA LYS A 137 2.30 7.84 10.97
C LYS A 137 1.63 7.30 9.72
N GLY A 138 1.23 8.17 8.80
CA GLY A 138 0.75 7.81 7.48
C GLY A 138 1.87 7.51 6.49
N LEU A 139 1.55 7.55 5.20
CA LEU A 139 2.47 7.30 4.10
C LEU A 139 3.25 8.57 3.71
N PRO A 140 4.49 8.44 3.24
CA PRO A 140 5.23 9.57 2.70
C PRO A 140 4.60 10.07 1.39
N ASP A 141 4.74 11.35 1.12
CA ASP A 141 4.34 11.94 -0.16
C ASP A 141 5.37 11.59 -1.25
N VAL A 142 4.91 11.10 -2.40
CA VAL A 142 5.77 10.72 -3.54
C VAL A 142 6.46 11.91 -4.18
N ASN A 143 5.75 13.05 -4.27
CA ASN A 143 6.18 14.25 -4.98
C ASN A 143 6.57 15.40 -4.06
N GLY A 144 6.40 15.24 -2.75
CA GLY A 144 6.56 16.31 -1.78
C GLY A 144 7.40 15.94 -0.57
N TYR A 145 7.43 16.88 0.38
CA TYR A 145 8.04 16.67 1.69
C TYR A 145 6.91 16.47 2.71
N GLY A 146 6.98 15.38 3.44
CA GLY A 146 6.05 15.11 4.52
C GLY A 146 5.52 13.70 4.52
N ARG A 147 4.71 13.42 5.52
CA ARG A 147 3.97 12.16 5.69
C ARG A 147 2.54 12.52 6.07
N GLY A 148 1.63 11.68 5.65
CA GLY A 148 0.27 11.67 6.16
C GLY A 148 0.21 11.23 7.62
N ASP A 149 -0.98 11.14 8.13
CA ASP A 149 -1.27 10.73 9.50
C ASP A 149 -1.96 9.36 9.50
N GLU A 150 -1.98 8.73 10.64
CA GLU A 150 -2.82 7.56 10.85
C GLU A 150 -4.03 7.96 11.70
N LEU A 151 -5.22 7.65 11.18
CA LEU A 151 -6.51 7.92 11.80
C LEU A 151 -7.04 6.61 12.40
N VAL A 152 -6.97 6.50 13.72
CA VAL A 152 -7.48 5.35 14.45
C VAL A 152 -8.93 5.59 14.81
N VAL A 153 -9.83 4.88 14.15
CA VAL A 153 -11.29 4.94 14.42
C VAL A 153 -11.61 3.92 15.51
N VAL A 154 -12.08 4.40 16.64
CA VAL A 154 -12.42 3.55 17.79
C VAL A 154 -13.80 2.93 17.56
N ASP A 155 -13.88 1.61 17.58
CA ASP A 155 -15.12 0.86 17.67
C ASP A 155 -15.21 0.09 18.98
N ILE A 156 -16.43 -0.13 19.51
CA ILE A 156 -16.65 -0.75 20.80
C ILE A 156 -17.34 -2.09 20.60
N THR A 157 -16.64 -3.16 20.94
CA THR A 157 -17.20 -4.50 20.91
C THR A 157 -18.01 -4.76 22.18
N ILE A 158 -19.32 -4.95 22.02
CA ILE A 158 -20.24 -5.31 23.09
C ILE A 158 -20.32 -6.83 23.17
N PRO A 159 -20.03 -7.48 24.33
CA PRO A 159 -20.13 -8.92 24.46
C PRO A 159 -21.59 -9.38 24.31
N SER A 160 -21.83 -10.35 23.44
CA SER A 160 -23.18 -10.88 23.18
C SER A 160 -23.69 -11.81 24.30
N LYS A 161 -22.79 -12.35 25.13
CA LYS A 161 -23.14 -13.26 26.22
C LYS A 161 -22.58 -12.69 27.51
N LEU A 162 -23.46 -12.42 28.45
CA LEU A 162 -23.16 -11.99 29.81
C LEU A 162 -23.66 -13.06 30.77
N ASN A 163 -22.90 -13.37 31.80
CA ASN A 163 -23.35 -14.24 32.90
C ASN A 163 -24.33 -13.48 33.82
N ALA A 164 -24.95 -14.20 34.78
CA ALA A 164 -25.95 -13.61 35.64
C ALA A 164 -25.38 -12.53 36.58
N GLU A 165 -24.15 -12.69 37.04
CA GLU A 165 -23.49 -11.72 37.92
C GLU A 165 -23.07 -10.46 37.14
N GLU A 166 -22.54 -10.61 35.92
CA GLU A 166 -22.21 -9.48 35.05
C GLU A 166 -23.45 -8.64 34.70
N LYS A 167 -24.56 -9.29 34.38
CA LYS A 167 -25.83 -8.60 34.14
C LYS A 167 -26.28 -7.78 35.37
N ARG A 168 -26.24 -8.38 36.56
CA ARG A 168 -26.61 -7.72 37.81
C ARG A 168 -25.72 -6.52 38.07
N PHE A 169 -24.43 -6.66 37.90
CA PHE A 169 -23.47 -5.59 38.06
C PHE A 169 -23.70 -4.43 37.08
N LEU A 170 -24.03 -4.75 35.83
CA LEU A 170 -24.38 -3.73 34.84
C LEU A 170 -25.68 -3.00 35.18
N PHE A 171 -26.68 -3.71 35.68
CA PHE A 171 -27.92 -3.07 36.13
C PHE A 171 -27.67 -2.14 37.33
N ASP A 172 -26.92 -2.58 38.34
CA ASP A 172 -26.56 -1.77 39.52
C ASP A 172 -25.71 -0.53 39.12
N LEU A 173 -24.97 -0.57 38.02
CA LEU A 173 -24.17 0.55 37.51
C LEU A 173 -25.00 1.55 36.71
N LEU A 174 -26.08 1.10 36.05
CA LEU A 174 -26.93 1.90 35.17
C LEU A 174 -28.18 2.44 35.87
N ASP A 175 -28.50 1.92 37.04
CA ASP A 175 -29.60 2.41 37.88
C ASP A 175 -29.16 3.70 38.61
N VAL A 176 -29.16 4.80 37.83
CA VAL A 176 -29.08 6.18 38.36
C VAL A 176 -30.40 6.87 38.17
#